data_652bb972d489a076d2bd81b5aecd1aad
#
_entry.id   652bb972d489a076d2bd81b5aecd1aad
#
_cell.length_a   1.000
_cell.length_b   1.000
_cell.length_c   1.000
_cell.angle_alpha   90.00
_cell.angle_beta   90.00
_cell.angle_gamma   90.00
#
_symmetry.space_group_name_H-M   'P 1'
#
loop_
_entity.id
_entity.type
_entity.pdbx_description
1 polymer ?
#
loop_
_entity_poly.entity_id
_entity_poly.type
_entity_poly.pdbx_seq_one_letter_code
_entity_poly.pdbx_strand_id
1 'polypeptide(L)'
;VFSGFMIHAWEVGTIVAIVAGVVGFFVVLRDSAFPAHAIPNGAFAGAAGASLIGVSTLIGLGVFAAAGALAIAALGRRTRNDVATALVLVGILAVGAAFLSQSTSYEPEVFSLLFGQILGVGTNQLLPVAVVGLGSCLIVIALARPLLLSSLTPDIARARGL
;
A
#
# COMPACT_ATOMS: atom_id res chain seq x y z
N VAL A 1 11.68 9.80 -30.55
CA VAL A 1 10.36 10.26 -30.08
C VAL A 1 10.11 9.90 -28.62
N PHE A 2 10.86 8.97 -28.01
CA PHE A 2 10.79 8.70 -26.57
C PHE A 2 11.80 9.58 -25.84
N SER A 3 11.33 10.61 -25.15
CA SER A 3 12.14 11.38 -24.21
C SER A 3 12.49 10.50 -23.00
N GLY A 4 13.65 10.73 -22.37
CA GLY A 4 14.15 9.87 -21.27
C GLY A 4 13.15 9.63 -20.15
N PHE A 5 12.28 10.62 -19.84
CA PHE A 5 11.24 10.48 -18.81
C PHE A 5 10.16 9.44 -19.17
N MET A 6 9.84 9.27 -20.46
CA MET A 6 8.89 8.23 -20.88
C MET A 6 9.45 6.83 -20.69
N ILE A 7 10.75 6.63 -20.85
CA ILE A 7 11.40 5.34 -20.61
C ILE A 7 11.26 4.97 -19.14
N HIS A 8 11.54 5.90 -18.23
CA HIS A 8 11.38 5.68 -16.78
C HIS A 8 9.93 5.39 -16.39
N ALA A 9 8.96 6.08 -16.99
CA ALA A 9 7.54 5.80 -16.77
C ALA A 9 7.16 4.37 -17.23
N TRP A 10 7.71 3.89 -18.34
CA TRP A 10 7.51 2.53 -18.82
C TRP A 10 8.16 1.48 -17.90
N GLU A 11 9.38 1.73 -17.46
CA GLU A 11 10.11 0.84 -16.53
C GLU A 11 9.35 0.69 -15.21
N VAL A 12 8.96 1.82 -14.59
CA VAL A 12 8.18 1.80 -13.33
C VAL A 12 6.80 1.17 -13.56
N GLY A 13 6.11 1.53 -14.64
CA GLY A 13 4.80 0.97 -14.97
C GLY A 13 4.85 -0.56 -15.13
N THR A 14 5.90 -1.08 -15.77
CA THR A 14 6.09 -2.52 -15.93
C THR A 14 6.35 -3.21 -14.59
N ILE A 15 7.22 -2.66 -13.75
CA ILE A 15 7.50 -3.20 -12.40
C ILE A 15 6.21 -3.23 -11.58
N VAL A 16 5.48 -2.12 -11.54
CA VAL A 16 4.22 -2.02 -10.80
C VAL A 16 3.17 -2.98 -11.33
N ALA A 17 3.06 -3.16 -12.65
CA ALA A 17 2.12 -4.11 -13.26
C ALA A 17 2.42 -5.56 -12.85
N ILE A 18 3.70 -5.96 -12.83
CA ILE A 18 4.12 -7.30 -12.40
C ILE A 18 3.77 -7.50 -10.91
N VAL A 19 4.14 -6.55 -10.06
CA VAL A 19 3.86 -6.60 -8.62
C VAL A 19 2.34 -6.66 -8.37
N ALA A 20 1.57 -5.79 -9.04
CA ALA A 20 0.12 -5.76 -8.94
C ALA A 20 -0.52 -7.08 -9.40
N GLY A 21 0.01 -7.71 -10.45
CA GLY A 21 -0.46 -9.02 -10.91
C GLY A 21 -0.24 -10.12 -9.86
N VAL A 22 0.96 -10.20 -9.29
CA VAL A 22 1.31 -11.21 -8.28
C VAL A 22 0.53 -10.99 -6.98
N VAL A 23 0.51 -9.77 -6.46
CA VAL A 23 -0.19 -9.44 -5.21
C VAL A 23 -1.71 -9.51 -5.43
N GLY A 24 -2.21 -8.97 -6.55
CA GLY A 24 -3.62 -8.93 -6.90
C GLY A 24 -4.25 -10.31 -7.00
N PHE A 25 -3.52 -11.32 -7.49
CA PHE A 25 -3.98 -12.69 -7.49
C PHE A 25 -4.40 -13.15 -6.08
N PHE A 26 -3.54 -12.93 -5.07
CA PHE A 26 -3.85 -13.29 -3.69
C PHE A 26 -4.92 -12.41 -3.05
N VAL A 27 -4.97 -11.14 -3.42
CA VAL A 27 -6.01 -10.20 -2.97
C VAL A 27 -7.40 -10.69 -3.40
N VAL A 28 -7.54 -11.09 -4.66
CA VAL A 28 -8.81 -11.63 -5.18
C VAL A 28 -9.12 -13.00 -4.57
N LEU A 29 -8.13 -13.88 -4.51
CA LEU A 29 -8.30 -15.22 -3.96
C LEU A 29 -8.77 -15.21 -2.48
N ARG A 30 -8.39 -14.20 -1.72
CA ARG A 30 -8.73 -14.04 -0.29
C ARG A 30 -9.90 -13.10 -0.02
N ASP A 31 -10.59 -12.65 -1.05
CA ASP A 31 -11.67 -11.65 -0.94
C ASP A 31 -11.24 -10.40 -0.13
N SER A 32 -10.00 -9.96 -0.36
CA SER A 32 -9.37 -8.87 0.39
C SER A 32 -9.23 -7.58 -0.44
N ALA A 33 -10.10 -7.40 -1.44
CA ALA A 33 -10.06 -6.24 -2.34
C ALA A 33 -10.27 -4.92 -1.59
N PHE A 34 -11.16 -4.90 -0.60
CA PHE A 34 -11.43 -3.69 0.17
C PHE A 34 -10.26 -3.27 1.06
N PRO A 35 -9.62 -4.13 1.89
CA PRO A 35 -8.38 -3.81 2.58
C PRO A 35 -7.25 -3.39 1.64
N ALA A 36 -7.10 -4.07 0.50
CA ALA A 36 -6.07 -3.75 -0.48
C ALA A 36 -6.21 -2.35 -1.08
N HIS A 37 -7.45 -1.84 -1.20
CA HIS A 37 -7.72 -0.46 -1.62
C HIS A 37 -7.59 0.54 -0.46
N ALA A 38 -8.03 0.16 0.74
CA ALA A 38 -8.04 1.03 1.90
C ALA A 38 -6.65 1.40 2.42
N ILE A 39 -5.71 0.44 2.43
CA ILE A 39 -4.36 0.64 2.96
C ILE A 39 -3.59 1.73 2.20
N PRO A 40 -3.49 1.71 0.86
CA PRO A 40 -2.81 2.76 0.12
C PRO A 40 -3.44 4.14 0.31
N ASN A 41 -4.77 4.22 0.32
CA ASN A 41 -5.48 5.48 0.56
C ASN A 41 -5.24 6.01 1.98
N GLY A 42 -5.19 5.14 2.98
CA GLY A 42 -4.85 5.52 4.35
C GLY A 42 -3.39 5.96 4.50
N ALA A 43 -2.47 5.40 3.72
CA ALA A 43 -1.06 5.76 3.77
C ALA A 43 -0.79 7.25 3.43
N PHE A 44 -1.70 7.89 2.68
CA PHE A 44 -1.69 9.33 2.44
C PHE A 44 -1.56 10.17 3.73
N ALA A 45 -2.20 9.77 4.81
CA ALA A 45 -2.08 10.46 6.10
C ALA A 45 -0.63 10.45 6.62
N GLY A 46 0.09 9.35 6.35
CA GLY A 46 1.51 9.24 6.69
C GLY A 46 2.38 10.18 5.86
N ALA A 47 2.07 10.34 4.58
CA ALA A 47 2.76 11.30 3.72
C ALA A 47 2.54 12.74 4.20
N ALA A 48 1.29 13.11 4.51
CA ALA A 48 0.94 14.42 5.03
C ALA A 48 1.60 14.71 6.39
N GLY A 49 1.63 13.73 7.29
CA GLY A 49 2.30 13.87 8.57
C GLY A 49 3.83 13.98 8.45
N ALA A 50 4.45 13.20 7.55
CA ALA A 50 5.88 13.24 7.31
C ALA A 50 6.34 14.59 6.75
N SER A 51 5.56 15.19 5.84
CA SER A 51 5.88 16.52 5.29
C SER A 51 5.85 17.61 6.37
N LEU A 52 4.95 17.51 7.35
CA LEU A 52 4.88 18.47 8.47
C LEU A 52 6.12 18.45 9.37
N ILE A 53 6.68 17.26 9.60
CA ILE A 53 7.85 17.10 10.49
C ILE A 53 9.19 17.07 9.73
N GLY A 54 9.17 17.29 8.41
CA GLY A 54 10.37 17.33 7.58
C GLY A 54 11.04 15.96 7.37
N VAL A 55 10.30 14.86 7.55
CA VAL A 55 10.79 13.50 7.30
C VAL A 55 10.39 13.05 5.89
N SER A 56 11.13 12.11 5.33
CA SER A 56 10.85 11.54 4.01
C SER A 56 9.41 11.03 3.90
N THR A 57 8.68 11.51 2.91
CA THR A 57 7.30 11.13 2.58
C THR A 57 7.14 9.62 2.41
N LEU A 58 8.15 8.95 1.82
CA LEU A 58 8.14 7.49 1.65
C LEU A 58 8.15 6.74 2.99
N ILE A 59 8.87 7.24 3.99
CA ILE A 59 8.88 6.65 5.34
C ILE A 59 7.51 6.82 5.98
N GLY A 60 6.92 8.01 5.87
CA GLY A 60 5.57 8.26 6.38
C GLY A 60 4.51 7.35 5.75
N LEU A 61 4.53 7.22 4.42
CA LEU A 61 3.68 6.28 3.68
C LEU A 61 3.83 4.84 4.21
N GLY A 62 5.06 4.35 4.32
CA GLY A 62 5.34 2.99 4.77
C GLY A 62 4.86 2.73 6.20
N VAL A 63 5.14 3.65 7.12
CA VAL A 63 4.74 3.53 8.53
C VAL A 63 3.20 3.50 8.66
N PHE A 64 2.50 4.41 7.98
CA PHE A 64 1.03 4.45 8.06
C PHE A 64 0.37 3.29 7.33
N ALA A 65 0.93 2.82 6.20
CA ALA A 65 0.46 1.61 5.53
C ALA A 65 0.60 0.38 6.45
N ALA A 66 1.74 0.22 7.11
CA ALA A 66 1.98 -0.86 8.06
C ALA A 66 1.06 -0.76 9.29
N ALA A 67 0.94 0.44 9.87
CA ALA A 67 0.05 0.69 10.99
C ALA A 67 -1.42 0.42 10.65
N GLY A 68 -1.87 0.84 9.46
CA GLY A 68 -3.21 0.59 8.94
C GLY A 68 -3.48 -0.91 8.75
N ALA A 69 -2.54 -1.63 8.16
CA ALA A 69 -2.65 -3.07 7.97
C ALA A 69 -2.73 -3.82 9.32
N LEU A 70 -1.89 -3.44 10.29
CA LEU A 70 -1.93 -4.01 11.64
C LEU A 70 -3.21 -3.68 12.38
N ALA A 71 -3.71 -2.44 12.25
CA ALA A 71 -4.98 -2.02 12.85
C ALA A 71 -6.16 -2.81 12.28
N ILE A 72 -6.22 -2.97 10.95
CA ILE A 72 -7.24 -3.80 10.28
C ILE A 72 -7.15 -5.24 10.78
N ALA A 73 -5.95 -5.82 10.82
CA ALA A 73 -5.76 -7.19 11.29
C ALA A 73 -6.14 -7.37 12.77
N ALA A 74 -5.83 -6.41 13.63
CA ALA A 74 -6.19 -6.46 15.05
C ALA A 74 -7.70 -6.31 15.27
N LEU A 75 -8.33 -5.36 14.57
CA LEU A 75 -9.75 -5.08 14.70
C LEU A 75 -10.59 -6.16 14.04
N GLY A 76 -10.14 -6.72 12.91
CA GLY A 76 -10.80 -7.80 12.18
C GLY A 76 -10.90 -9.11 12.98
N ARG A 77 -10.10 -9.27 14.03
CA ARG A 77 -10.25 -10.40 14.98
C ARG A 77 -11.49 -10.26 15.87
N ARG A 78 -12.03 -9.06 16.02
CA ARG A 78 -13.16 -8.76 16.91
C ARG A 78 -14.44 -8.40 16.16
N THR A 79 -14.34 -8.06 14.88
CA THR A 79 -15.48 -7.66 14.04
C THR A 79 -15.28 -8.18 12.61
N ARG A 80 -16.27 -7.93 11.73
CA ARG A 80 -16.15 -8.28 10.31
C ARG A 80 -15.01 -7.46 9.68
N ASN A 81 -14.22 -8.11 8.83
CA ASN A 81 -13.06 -7.48 8.18
C ASN A 81 -13.41 -6.19 7.42
N ASP A 82 -14.58 -6.16 6.77
CA ASP A 82 -15.02 -4.97 6.03
C ASP A 82 -15.30 -3.79 6.96
N VAL A 83 -15.93 -4.05 8.11
CA VAL A 83 -16.22 -3.02 9.12
C VAL A 83 -14.91 -2.52 9.74
N ALA A 84 -13.99 -3.43 10.07
CA ALA A 84 -12.68 -3.07 10.57
C ALA A 84 -11.92 -2.18 9.57
N THR A 85 -11.93 -2.57 8.30
CA THR A 85 -11.28 -1.82 7.21
C THR A 85 -11.88 -0.43 7.05
N ALA A 86 -13.21 -0.33 7.05
CA ALA A 86 -13.90 0.96 6.92
C ALA A 86 -13.59 1.90 8.10
N LEU A 87 -13.62 1.40 9.33
CA LEU A 87 -13.31 2.19 10.52
C LEU A 87 -11.86 2.69 10.52
N VAL A 88 -10.91 1.81 10.19
CA VAL A 88 -9.50 2.17 10.11
C VAL A 88 -9.26 3.17 9.00
N LEU A 89 -9.83 2.96 7.80
CA LEU A 89 -9.70 3.87 6.68
C LEU A 89 -10.20 5.27 7.03
N VAL A 90 -11.44 5.38 7.55
CA VAL A 90 -12.03 6.67 7.93
C VAL A 90 -11.21 7.35 9.02
N GLY A 91 -10.76 6.59 10.03
CA GLY A 91 -9.91 7.12 11.10
C GLY A 91 -8.59 7.68 10.58
N ILE A 92 -7.89 6.93 9.72
CA ILE A 92 -6.61 7.37 9.17
C ILE A 92 -6.81 8.57 8.23
N LEU A 93 -7.86 8.57 7.39
CA LEU A 93 -8.15 9.72 6.53
C LEU A 93 -8.49 10.98 7.34
N ALA A 94 -9.20 10.85 8.45
CA ALA A 94 -9.48 11.98 9.35
C ALA A 94 -8.18 12.56 9.96
N VAL A 95 -7.25 11.68 10.35
CA VAL A 95 -5.89 12.08 10.81
C VAL A 95 -5.12 12.77 9.69
N GLY A 96 -5.17 12.24 8.47
CA GLY A 96 -4.54 12.85 7.31
C GLY A 96 -5.09 14.24 6.98
N ALA A 97 -6.41 14.40 7.05
CA ALA A 97 -7.05 15.69 6.88
C ALA A 97 -6.64 16.70 7.98
N ALA A 98 -6.52 16.24 9.23
CA ALA A 98 -6.02 17.05 10.33
C ALA A 98 -4.57 17.50 10.12
N PHE A 99 -3.70 16.64 9.59
CA PHE A 99 -2.33 17.01 9.23
C PHE A 99 -2.30 18.04 8.09
N LEU A 100 -3.10 17.84 7.05
CA LEU A 100 -3.20 18.80 5.95
C LEU A 100 -3.70 20.17 6.40
N SER A 101 -4.64 20.22 7.34
CA SER A 101 -5.18 21.49 7.86
C SER A 101 -4.13 22.33 8.61
N GLN A 102 -3.07 21.72 9.07
CA GLN A 102 -1.94 22.39 9.74
C GLN A 102 -0.82 22.79 8.77
N SER A 103 -0.83 22.28 7.55
CA SER A 103 0.13 22.67 6.53
C SER A 103 -0.24 24.05 5.98
N THR A 104 0.64 25.02 6.16
CA THR A 104 0.49 26.36 5.60
C THR A 104 0.93 26.47 4.15
N SER A 105 1.62 25.44 3.67
CA SER A 105 2.12 25.35 2.29
C SER A 105 1.23 24.41 1.49
N TYR A 106 0.88 24.84 0.26
CA TYR A 106 0.25 23.92 -0.70
C TYR A 106 1.31 22.90 -1.11
N GLU A 107 1.12 21.65 -0.70
CA GLU A 107 2.02 20.53 -0.98
C GLU A 107 1.51 19.74 -2.20
N PRO A 108 1.87 20.11 -3.44
CA PRO A 108 1.42 19.42 -4.66
C PRO A 108 1.83 17.95 -4.66
N GLU A 109 2.95 17.64 -3.98
CA GLU A 109 3.48 16.28 -3.85
C GLU A 109 2.53 15.37 -3.07
N VAL A 110 1.92 15.87 -2.01
CA VAL A 110 0.96 15.11 -1.20
C VAL A 110 -0.33 14.84 -1.99
N PHE A 111 -0.80 15.80 -2.79
CA PHE A 111 -1.95 15.59 -3.67
C PHE A 111 -1.65 14.62 -4.81
N SER A 112 -0.43 14.62 -5.33
CA SER A 112 -0.01 13.70 -6.39
C SER A 112 -0.05 12.23 -5.93
N LEU A 113 0.13 11.97 -4.63
CA LEU A 113 0.05 10.63 -4.05
C LEU A 113 -1.38 10.07 -4.03
N LEU A 114 -2.41 10.94 -3.90
CA LEU A 114 -3.82 10.52 -3.95
C LEU A 114 -4.28 10.18 -5.36
N PHE A 115 -3.85 10.98 -6.35
CA PHE A 115 -4.30 10.86 -7.73
C PHE A 115 -3.31 10.07 -8.60
N GLY A 116 -2.07 9.88 -8.12
CA GLY A 116 -1.00 9.23 -8.86
C GLY A 116 -0.41 10.12 -9.95
N GLN A 117 0.90 10.04 -10.15
CA GLN A 117 1.60 10.71 -11.26
C GLN A 117 2.68 9.77 -11.82
N ILE A 118 2.31 9.05 -12.87
CA ILE A 118 3.26 8.13 -13.53
C ILE A 118 4.35 8.91 -14.31
N LEU A 119 4.01 10.11 -14.80
CA LEU A 119 4.92 10.95 -15.58
C LEU A 119 5.87 11.79 -14.72
N GLY A 120 5.59 11.91 -13.41
CA GLY A 120 6.43 12.64 -12.46
C GLY A 120 7.52 11.79 -11.80
N VAL A 121 7.67 10.52 -12.20
CA VAL A 121 8.65 9.61 -11.58
C VAL A 121 10.07 9.99 -12.04
N GLY A 122 10.87 10.49 -11.10
CA GLY A 122 12.28 10.77 -11.32
C GLY A 122 13.16 9.51 -11.29
N THR A 123 14.35 9.60 -11.88
CA THR A 123 15.37 8.53 -11.86
C THR A 123 15.69 8.02 -10.45
N ASN A 124 15.64 8.91 -9.46
CA ASN A 124 15.93 8.58 -8.06
C ASN A 124 14.85 7.71 -7.41
N GLN A 125 13.66 7.63 -7.99
CA GLN A 125 12.54 6.84 -7.47
C GLN A 125 12.49 5.42 -8.06
N LEU A 126 13.19 5.18 -9.16
CA LEU A 126 13.21 3.87 -9.84
C LEU A 126 13.77 2.78 -8.93
N LEU A 127 14.90 3.04 -8.29
CA LEU A 127 15.55 2.09 -7.39
C LEU A 127 14.69 1.74 -6.16
N PRO A 128 14.14 2.69 -5.39
CA PRO A 128 13.22 2.38 -4.29
C PRO A 128 12.00 1.58 -4.74
N VAL A 129 11.36 1.95 -5.86
CA VAL A 129 10.19 1.22 -6.39
C VAL A 129 10.55 -0.20 -6.78
N ALA A 130 11.69 -0.41 -7.45
CA ALA A 130 12.15 -1.74 -7.83
C ALA A 130 12.46 -2.60 -6.61
N VAL A 131 13.15 -2.07 -5.60
CA VAL A 131 13.50 -2.79 -4.37
C VAL A 131 12.24 -3.19 -3.58
N VAL A 132 11.32 -2.25 -3.37
CA VAL A 132 10.07 -2.52 -2.66
C VAL A 132 9.19 -3.49 -3.46
N GLY A 133 9.10 -3.31 -4.77
CA GLY A 133 8.32 -4.18 -5.66
C GLY A 133 8.85 -5.61 -5.67
N LEU A 134 10.16 -5.80 -5.88
CA LEU A 134 10.80 -7.12 -5.85
C LEU A 134 10.69 -7.76 -4.46
N GLY A 135 10.92 -6.98 -3.40
CA GLY A 135 10.75 -7.44 -2.03
C GLY A 135 9.34 -7.93 -1.75
N SER A 136 8.33 -7.20 -2.18
CA SER A 136 6.92 -7.59 -2.05
C SER A 136 6.62 -8.88 -2.81
N CYS A 137 7.09 -9.02 -4.05
CA CYS A 137 6.92 -10.24 -4.84
C CYS A 137 7.60 -11.43 -4.17
N LEU A 138 8.84 -11.28 -3.68
CA LEU A 138 9.57 -12.34 -3.00
C LEU A 138 8.86 -12.80 -1.73
N ILE A 139 8.36 -11.88 -0.93
CA ILE A 139 7.57 -12.20 0.28
C ILE A 139 6.31 -12.97 -0.09
N VAL A 140 5.55 -12.51 -1.09
CA VAL A 140 4.32 -13.16 -1.53
C VAL A 140 4.61 -14.56 -2.08
N ILE A 141 5.65 -14.72 -2.90
CA ILE A 141 6.05 -16.01 -3.44
C ILE A 141 6.53 -16.96 -2.34
N ALA A 142 7.32 -16.49 -1.38
CA ALA A 142 7.76 -17.27 -0.23
C ALA A 142 6.58 -17.75 0.62
N LEU A 143 5.57 -16.89 0.79
CA LEU A 143 4.35 -17.18 1.52
C LEU A 143 3.25 -17.80 0.65
N ALA A 144 3.48 -18.06 -0.65
CA ALA A 144 2.47 -18.55 -1.57
C ALA A 144 1.85 -19.87 -1.12
N ARG A 145 2.66 -20.80 -0.62
CA ARG A 145 2.17 -22.11 -0.12
C ARG A 145 1.19 -21.97 1.06
N PRO A 146 1.55 -21.30 2.18
CA PRO A 146 0.62 -21.10 3.28
C PRO A 146 -0.58 -20.23 2.90
N LEU A 147 -0.39 -19.22 2.03
CA LEU A 147 -1.48 -18.38 1.54
C LEU A 147 -2.50 -19.19 0.71
N LEU A 148 -2.04 -20.04 -0.22
CA LEU A 148 -2.92 -20.91 -1.02
C LEU A 148 -3.62 -21.93 -0.13
N LEU A 149 -2.92 -22.56 0.80
CA LEU A 149 -3.50 -23.55 1.69
C LEU A 149 -4.61 -22.94 2.55
N SER A 150 -4.36 -21.78 3.13
CA SER A 150 -5.35 -21.08 3.98
C SER A 150 -6.55 -20.55 3.19
N SER A 151 -6.39 -20.30 1.90
CA SER A 151 -7.46 -19.77 1.05
C SER A 151 -8.34 -20.87 0.43
N LEU A 152 -7.73 -21.99 0.02
CA LEU A 152 -8.43 -23.08 -0.68
C LEU A 152 -8.94 -24.17 0.27
N THR A 153 -8.21 -24.44 1.35
CA THR A 153 -8.52 -25.51 2.30
C THR A 153 -8.33 -25.05 3.75
N PRO A 154 -9.22 -24.19 4.26
CA PRO A 154 -9.06 -23.58 5.59
C PRO A 154 -9.03 -24.61 6.71
N ASP A 155 -9.72 -25.75 6.57
CA ASP A 155 -9.74 -26.80 7.59
C ASP A 155 -8.40 -27.54 7.70
N ILE A 156 -7.74 -27.79 6.56
CA ILE A 156 -6.39 -28.38 6.52
C ILE A 156 -5.36 -27.39 7.03
N ALA A 157 -5.52 -26.11 6.72
CA ALA A 157 -4.63 -25.07 7.21
C ALA A 157 -4.66 -24.97 8.74
N ARG A 158 -5.85 -24.96 9.34
CA ARG A 158 -6.02 -24.99 10.80
C ARG A 158 -5.43 -26.24 11.44
N ALA A 159 -5.59 -27.41 10.83
CA ALA A 159 -5.02 -28.67 11.33
C ALA A 159 -3.48 -28.66 11.32
N ARG A 160 -2.87 -27.84 10.46
CA ARG A 160 -1.39 -27.65 10.37
C ARG A 160 -0.87 -26.45 11.17
N GLY A 161 -1.72 -25.77 11.94
CA GLY A 161 -1.34 -24.63 12.77
C GLY A 161 -1.06 -23.34 11.99
N LEU A 162 -1.62 -23.19 10.79
CA LEU A 162 -1.48 -22.00 9.90
C LEU A 162 -2.68 -21.07 10.02
#